data_c834299cd00b4b24dcab6089b37f91b6
#
_entry.id   c834299cd00b4b24dcab6089b37f91b6
#
_cell.length_a   1.000
_cell.length_b   1.000
_cell.length_c   1.000
_cell.angle_alpha   90.00
_cell.angle_beta   90.00
_cell.angle_gamma   90.00
#
_symmetry.space_group_name_H-M   'P 1'
#
loop_
_entity.id
_entity.type
_entity.pdbx_description
1 polymer ?
#
loop_
_entity_poly.entity_id
_entity_poly.type
_entity_poly.pdbx_seq_one_letter_code
_entity_poly.pdbx_strand_id
1 'polypeptide(L)'
;MNIIVLLKQVPDTTEMKVDKETGTLIRAGVPTITNPDDLAGFEAALRLKDKMGAKVTAVTMGPPQAESMLRELYAMGADDTVLITDAKFGGADTWATSNTLTAVLKNMSYDLIIAGRQAIDGDTAQVGPQTAEKLGIPQITYVEDIIEVKDGKITVKKSLEDTYEILEA
;
A
#
# COMPACT_ATOMS: atom_id res chain seq x y z
N MET A 1 3.21 16.31 -9.53
CA MET A 1 2.37 15.54 -8.58
C MET A 1 3.23 14.50 -7.89
N ASN A 2 3.15 14.39 -6.58
CA ASN A 2 3.84 13.38 -5.78
C ASN A 2 2.84 12.29 -5.37
N ILE A 3 3.11 11.06 -5.74
CA ILE A 3 2.27 9.90 -5.41
C ILE A 3 3.03 9.02 -4.44
N ILE A 4 2.41 8.69 -3.32
CA ILE A 4 2.90 7.66 -2.42
C ILE A 4 2.08 6.39 -2.66
N VAL A 5 2.76 5.26 -2.78
CA VAL A 5 2.11 3.95 -2.82
C VAL A 5 2.49 3.18 -1.57
N LEU A 6 1.50 2.71 -0.82
CA LEU A 6 1.69 1.83 0.32
C LEU A 6 1.70 0.38 -0.17
N LEU A 7 2.76 -0.35 0.15
CA LEU A 7 2.93 -1.73 -0.30
C LEU A 7 3.35 -2.62 0.86
N LYS A 8 2.97 -3.89 0.80
CA LYS A 8 3.32 -4.89 1.79
C LYS A 8 4.02 -6.08 1.14
N GLN A 9 5.09 -6.54 1.77
CA GLN A 9 5.66 -7.85 1.48
C GLN A 9 4.84 -8.92 2.20
N VAL A 10 4.35 -9.90 1.47
CA VAL A 10 3.53 -11.00 2.00
C VAL A 10 4.14 -12.36 1.65
N PRO A 11 3.84 -13.43 2.41
CA PRO A 11 4.26 -14.77 2.04
C PRO A 11 3.65 -15.22 0.71
N ASP A 12 4.46 -15.89 -0.10
CA ASP A 12 4.03 -16.50 -1.37
C ASP A 12 3.50 -17.92 -1.11
N THR A 13 2.54 -18.05 -0.22
CA THR A 13 1.90 -19.35 0.08
C THR A 13 0.60 -19.16 0.84
N THR A 14 -0.36 -20.01 0.54
CA THR A 14 -1.61 -20.13 1.31
C THR A 14 -1.46 -21.07 2.52
N GLU A 15 -0.38 -21.86 2.57
CA GLU A 15 -0.10 -22.78 3.67
C GLU A 15 0.83 -22.12 4.69
N MET A 16 0.26 -21.38 5.61
CA MET A 16 0.99 -20.76 6.71
C MET A 16 1.15 -21.72 7.88
N LYS A 17 2.39 -21.93 8.31
CA LYS A 17 2.67 -22.68 9.54
C LYS A 17 2.56 -21.75 10.74
N VAL A 18 1.79 -22.17 11.72
CA VAL A 18 1.67 -21.47 13.00
C VAL A 18 2.57 -22.15 14.02
N ASP A 19 3.36 -21.37 14.71
CA ASP A 19 4.09 -21.82 15.90
C ASP A 19 3.07 -22.19 16.98
N LYS A 20 3.08 -23.44 17.41
CA LYS A 20 2.09 -23.98 18.35
C LYS A 20 2.25 -23.45 19.79
N GLU A 21 3.43 -22.91 20.14
CA GLU A 21 3.71 -22.39 21.47
C GLU A 21 3.34 -20.90 21.58
N THR A 22 3.63 -20.13 20.52
CA THR A 22 3.44 -18.65 20.51
C THR A 22 2.17 -18.21 19.79
N GLY A 23 1.53 -19.09 19.01
CA GLY A 23 0.40 -18.74 18.16
C GLY A 23 0.74 -17.79 16.98
N THR A 24 2.04 -17.55 16.74
CA THR A 24 2.50 -16.65 15.69
C THR A 24 2.80 -17.39 14.38
N LEU A 25 2.68 -16.69 13.26
CA LEU A 25 3.01 -17.25 11.95
C LEU A 25 4.51 -17.42 11.80
N ILE A 26 4.96 -18.63 11.42
CA ILE A 26 6.37 -18.92 11.10
C ILE A 26 6.64 -18.36 9.70
N ARG A 27 7.35 -17.25 9.62
CA ARG A 27 7.71 -16.56 8.37
C ARG A 27 9.12 -16.91 7.87
N ALA A 28 9.94 -17.54 8.70
CA ALA A 28 11.33 -17.89 8.37
C ALA A 28 11.37 -18.94 7.25
N GLY A 29 12.09 -18.63 6.15
CA GLY A 29 12.29 -19.54 5.02
C GLY A 29 11.09 -19.67 4.07
N VAL A 30 10.03 -18.87 4.24
CA VAL A 30 8.90 -18.82 3.30
C VAL A 30 9.23 -17.80 2.21
N PRO A 31 9.12 -18.13 0.91
CA PRO A 31 9.22 -17.16 -0.17
C PRO A 31 8.22 -16.02 0.04
N THR A 32 8.60 -14.82 -0.33
CA THR A 32 7.77 -13.63 -0.18
C THR A 32 7.62 -12.91 -1.51
N ILE A 33 6.46 -12.28 -1.71
CA ILE A 33 6.13 -11.47 -2.88
C ILE A 33 5.62 -10.10 -2.43
N THR A 34 5.59 -9.14 -3.36
CA THR A 34 4.78 -7.93 -3.19
C THR A 34 3.31 -8.31 -3.21
N ASN A 35 2.53 -7.79 -2.27
CA ASN A 35 1.09 -8.05 -2.23
C ASN A 35 0.43 -7.67 -3.57
N PRO A 36 -0.33 -8.57 -4.22
CA PRO A 36 -0.88 -8.35 -5.57
C PRO A 36 -1.78 -7.11 -5.68
N ASP A 37 -2.64 -6.86 -4.69
CA ASP A 37 -3.51 -5.67 -4.69
C ASP A 37 -2.69 -4.37 -4.60
N ASP A 38 -1.58 -4.37 -3.84
CA ASP A 38 -0.68 -3.23 -3.76
C ASP A 38 0.10 -3.02 -5.06
N LEU A 39 0.49 -4.13 -5.72
CA LEU A 39 1.19 -4.07 -7.01
C LEU A 39 0.28 -3.50 -8.11
N ALA A 40 -1.02 -3.80 -8.08
CA ALA A 40 -1.98 -3.18 -8.97
C ALA A 40 -2.08 -1.66 -8.73
N GLY A 41 -2.09 -1.23 -7.47
CA GLY A 41 -2.03 0.20 -7.10
C GLY A 41 -0.72 0.87 -7.54
N PHE A 42 0.40 0.15 -7.46
CA PHE A 42 1.70 0.63 -7.93
C PHE A 42 1.72 0.82 -9.45
N GLU A 43 1.17 -0.13 -10.20
CA GLU A 43 1.00 0.00 -11.65
C GLU A 43 0.15 1.22 -12.03
N ALA A 44 -0.94 1.48 -11.31
CA ALA A 44 -1.75 2.68 -11.51
C ALA A 44 -0.94 3.97 -11.29
N ALA A 45 -0.08 4.00 -10.27
CA ALA A 45 0.83 5.13 -10.02
C ALA A 45 1.85 5.32 -11.15
N LEU A 46 2.44 4.22 -11.67
CA LEU A 46 3.38 4.28 -12.80
C LEU A 46 2.71 4.80 -14.08
N ARG A 47 1.46 4.42 -14.35
CA ARG A 47 0.68 4.97 -15.48
C ARG A 47 0.48 6.48 -15.34
N LEU A 48 0.21 6.98 -14.14
CA LEU A 48 0.14 8.42 -13.89
C LEU A 48 1.50 9.10 -14.07
N LYS A 49 2.59 8.45 -13.63
CA LYS A 49 3.95 8.92 -13.88
C LYS A 49 4.22 9.06 -15.38
N ASP A 50 3.92 8.05 -16.18
CA ASP A 50 4.12 8.08 -17.63
C ASP A 50 3.28 9.14 -18.32
N LYS A 51 2.02 9.32 -17.89
CA LYS A 51 1.06 10.22 -18.50
C LYS A 51 1.31 11.70 -18.19
N MET A 52 1.75 12.01 -16.97
CA MET A 52 1.80 13.39 -16.49
C MET A 52 3.09 13.78 -15.74
N GLY A 53 4.10 12.92 -15.72
CA GLY A 53 5.37 13.18 -15.05
C GLY A 53 5.26 13.20 -13.52
N ALA A 54 4.38 12.39 -12.93
CA ALA A 54 4.28 12.27 -11.49
C ALA A 54 5.54 11.61 -10.91
N LYS A 55 5.90 11.98 -9.68
CA LYS A 55 6.93 11.31 -8.88
C LYS A 55 6.28 10.23 -8.02
N VAL A 56 6.79 8.99 -8.08
CA VAL A 56 6.25 7.83 -7.36
C VAL A 56 7.21 7.39 -6.27
N THR A 57 6.73 7.36 -5.02
CA THR A 57 7.48 6.87 -3.86
C THR A 57 6.78 5.62 -3.30
N ALA A 58 7.50 4.50 -3.26
CA ALA A 58 7.01 3.26 -2.66
C ALA A 58 7.34 3.24 -1.16
N VAL A 59 6.34 3.01 -0.31
CA VAL A 59 6.48 3.00 1.16
C VAL A 59 6.00 1.66 1.71
N THR A 60 6.82 1.03 2.52
CA THR A 60 6.43 -0.20 3.23
C THR A 60 6.80 -0.13 4.71
N MET A 61 5.95 -0.72 5.56
CA MET A 61 6.28 -1.05 6.94
C MET A 61 6.52 -2.55 7.04
N GLY A 62 7.74 -2.95 7.39
CA GLY A 62 8.09 -4.35 7.41
C GLY A 62 9.46 -4.64 8.03
N PRO A 63 9.84 -5.91 8.11
CA PRO A 63 11.16 -6.31 8.58
C PRO A 63 12.25 -5.91 7.56
N PRO A 64 13.54 -5.90 7.96
CA PRO A 64 14.64 -5.49 7.08
C PRO A 64 14.68 -6.21 5.72
N GLN A 65 14.24 -7.48 5.66
CA GLN A 65 14.20 -8.22 4.39
C GLN A 65 13.22 -7.63 3.35
N ALA A 66 12.27 -6.79 3.74
CA ALA A 66 11.39 -6.10 2.80
C ALA A 66 12.13 -5.10 1.90
N GLU A 67 13.41 -4.83 2.19
CA GLU A 67 14.29 -4.07 1.30
C GLU A 67 14.40 -4.70 -0.08
N SER A 68 14.39 -6.04 -0.19
CA SER A 68 14.43 -6.72 -1.49
C SER A 68 13.26 -6.34 -2.39
N MET A 69 12.06 -6.32 -1.83
CA MET A 69 10.85 -5.88 -2.52
C MET A 69 10.97 -4.42 -2.99
N LEU A 70 11.47 -3.54 -2.12
CA LEU A 70 11.65 -2.12 -2.49
C LEU A 70 12.66 -1.93 -3.62
N ARG A 71 13.72 -2.75 -3.69
CA ARG A 71 14.68 -2.74 -4.79
C ARG A 71 14.03 -3.17 -6.11
N GLU A 72 13.14 -4.16 -6.08
CA GLU A 72 12.36 -4.58 -7.24
C GLU A 72 11.43 -3.44 -7.71
N LEU A 73 10.68 -2.82 -6.79
CA LEU A 73 9.81 -1.68 -7.11
C LEU A 73 10.58 -0.48 -7.67
N TYR A 74 11.79 -0.22 -7.16
CA TYR A 74 12.68 0.80 -7.72
C TYR A 74 13.10 0.45 -9.15
N ALA A 75 13.47 -0.79 -9.40
CA ALA A 75 13.80 -1.27 -10.74
C ALA A 75 12.60 -1.23 -11.71
N MET A 76 11.37 -1.39 -11.20
CA MET A 76 10.13 -1.27 -11.97
C MET A 76 9.76 0.18 -12.29
N GLY A 77 10.35 1.17 -11.61
CA GLY A 77 10.13 2.57 -11.95
C GLY A 77 9.72 3.50 -10.82
N ALA A 78 9.75 3.07 -9.55
CA ALA A 78 9.65 4.01 -8.44
C ALA A 78 10.81 5.02 -8.47
N ASP A 79 10.53 6.29 -8.15
CA ASP A 79 11.56 7.32 -8.05
C ASP A 79 12.26 7.32 -6.70
N ASP A 80 11.56 6.81 -5.67
CA ASP A 80 12.07 6.73 -4.31
C ASP A 80 11.41 5.57 -3.56
N THR A 81 12.08 5.08 -2.52
CA THR A 81 11.57 3.98 -1.68
C THR A 81 11.83 4.24 -0.21
N VAL A 82 10.89 3.89 0.65
CA VAL A 82 10.98 4.08 2.10
C VAL A 82 10.64 2.78 2.82
N LEU A 83 11.57 2.27 3.60
CA LEU A 83 11.38 1.15 4.52
C LEU A 83 11.21 1.67 5.96
N ILE A 84 10.05 1.41 6.54
CA ILE A 84 9.75 1.68 7.95
C ILE A 84 9.97 0.37 8.72
N THR A 85 11.05 0.28 9.48
CA THR A 85 11.44 -0.97 10.14
C THR A 85 11.89 -0.76 11.57
N ASP A 86 11.37 -1.57 12.48
CA ASP A 86 11.82 -1.73 13.87
C ASP A 86 11.34 -3.09 14.36
N ALA A 87 12.12 -3.73 15.23
CA ALA A 87 11.74 -5.01 15.85
C ALA A 87 10.42 -4.92 16.65
N LYS A 88 10.08 -3.72 17.16
CA LYS A 88 8.84 -3.46 17.90
C LYS A 88 7.58 -3.48 17.01
N PHE A 89 7.73 -3.41 15.70
CA PHE A 89 6.60 -3.48 14.77
C PHE A 89 6.14 -4.92 14.51
N GLY A 90 6.91 -5.92 14.99
CA GLY A 90 6.51 -7.32 14.89
C GLY A 90 5.18 -7.58 15.61
N GLY A 91 4.21 -8.18 14.89
CA GLY A 91 2.88 -8.46 15.44
C GLY A 91 1.93 -7.25 15.53
N ALA A 92 2.28 -6.11 14.92
CA ALA A 92 1.41 -4.94 14.85
C ALA A 92 0.07 -5.29 14.18
N ASP A 93 -1.03 -4.90 14.80
CA ASP A 93 -2.36 -4.92 14.21
C ASP A 93 -2.56 -3.75 13.22
N THR A 94 -3.75 -3.63 12.64
CA THR A 94 -4.06 -2.57 11.68
C THR A 94 -4.02 -1.18 12.31
N TRP A 95 -4.36 -1.07 13.59
CA TRP A 95 -4.30 0.20 14.33
C TRP A 95 -2.86 0.68 14.52
N ALA A 96 -1.97 -0.18 15.01
CA ALA A 96 -0.55 0.12 15.19
C ALA A 96 0.13 0.40 13.85
N THR A 97 -0.17 -0.41 12.82
CA THR A 97 0.36 -0.23 11.47
C THR A 97 -0.04 1.13 10.89
N SER A 98 -1.33 1.47 10.91
CA SER A 98 -1.79 2.75 10.37
C SER A 98 -1.31 3.96 11.18
N ASN A 99 -1.09 3.84 12.50
CA ASN A 99 -0.44 4.89 13.30
C ASN A 99 1.00 5.13 12.85
N THR A 100 1.76 4.06 12.66
CA THR A 100 3.16 4.14 12.23
C THR A 100 3.28 4.75 10.84
N LEU A 101 2.49 4.27 9.88
CA LEU A 101 2.42 4.83 8.53
C LEU A 101 2.06 6.32 8.57
N THR A 102 1.02 6.69 9.31
CA THR A 102 0.58 8.08 9.45
C THR A 102 1.69 8.98 10.00
N ALA A 103 2.43 8.50 11.02
CA ALA A 103 3.53 9.27 11.61
C ALA A 103 4.64 9.58 10.61
N VAL A 104 4.95 8.64 9.72
CA VAL A 104 5.95 8.85 8.65
C VAL A 104 5.38 9.74 7.55
N LEU A 105 4.16 9.45 7.06
CA LEU A 105 3.52 10.17 5.96
C LEU A 105 3.29 11.65 6.27
N LYS A 106 3.05 12.02 7.53
CA LYS A 106 2.96 13.44 7.96
C LYS A 106 4.23 14.25 7.71
N ASN A 107 5.37 13.61 7.53
CA ASN A 107 6.66 14.24 7.25
C ASN A 107 7.05 14.13 5.76
N MET A 108 6.17 13.63 4.91
CA MET A 108 6.40 13.47 3.48
C MET A 108 5.48 14.41 2.69
N SER A 109 5.95 14.82 1.49
CA SER A 109 5.11 15.59 0.56
C SER A 109 4.38 14.63 -0.36
N TYR A 110 3.07 14.74 -0.43
CA TYR A 110 2.22 13.96 -1.34
C TYR A 110 0.99 14.76 -1.78
N ASP A 111 0.53 14.45 -2.98
CA ASP A 111 -0.73 14.92 -3.54
C ASP A 111 -1.76 13.78 -3.58
N LEU A 112 -1.27 12.53 -3.69
CA LEU A 112 -2.08 11.32 -3.74
C LEU A 112 -1.39 10.19 -2.98
N ILE A 113 -2.17 9.42 -2.21
CA ILE A 113 -1.74 8.16 -1.61
C ILE A 113 -2.58 7.03 -2.23
N ILE A 114 -1.90 6.00 -2.74
CA ILE A 114 -2.53 4.78 -3.25
C ILE A 114 -2.18 3.64 -2.33
N ALA A 115 -3.16 2.81 -2.00
CA ALA A 115 -2.99 1.58 -1.25
C ALA A 115 -3.81 0.47 -1.91
N GLY A 116 -3.31 -0.74 -1.90
CA GLY A 116 -4.10 -1.90 -2.28
C GLY A 116 -5.33 -2.06 -1.37
N ARG A 117 -6.35 -2.73 -1.86
CA ARG A 117 -7.58 -2.98 -1.10
C ARG A 117 -7.29 -3.72 0.21
N GLN A 118 -6.49 -4.79 0.14
CA GLN A 118 -6.13 -5.63 1.28
C GLN A 118 -4.83 -6.40 1.03
N ALA A 119 -4.22 -6.93 2.09
CA ALA A 119 -3.10 -7.84 2.00
C ALA A 119 -3.61 -9.29 2.06
N ILE A 120 -3.12 -10.17 1.15
CA ILE A 120 -3.59 -11.56 1.03
C ILE A 120 -3.27 -12.45 2.23
N ASP A 121 -2.39 -11.99 3.14
CA ASP A 121 -2.03 -12.73 4.36
C ASP A 121 -2.92 -12.43 5.57
N GLY A 122 -3.60 -11.29 5.58
CA GLY A 122 -4.40 -10.84 6.72
C GLY A 122 -5.83 -10.43 6.39
N ASP A 123 -6.14 -10.15 5.13
CA ASP A 123 -7.47 -9.84 4.58
C ASP A 123 -8.32 -8.81 5.32
N THR A 124 -7.69 -7.88 6.05
CA THR A 124 -8.42 -6.93 6.90
C THR A 124 -9.05 -5.77 6.14
N ALA A 125 -8.48 -5.37 5.00
CA ALA A 125 -8.89 -4.20 4.20
C ALA A 125 -8.99 -2.87 4.99
N GLN A 126 -8.25 -2.72 6.09
CA GLN A 126 -8.42 -1.62 7.05
C GLN A 126 -7.29 -0.59 7.01
N VAL A 127 -6.06 -0.98 6.62
CA VAL A 127 -4.87 -0.11 6.78
C VAL A 127 -4.98 1.16 5.96
N GLY A 128 -5.40 1.07 4.68
CA GLY A 128 -5.60 2.24 3.82
C GLY A 128 -6.60 3.24 4.40
N PRO A 129 -7.86 2.82 4.66
CA PRO A 129 -8.89 3.67 5.26
C PRO A 129 -8.49 4.28 6.61
N GLN A 130 -7.90 3.49 7.50
CA GLN A 130 -7.43 4.00 8.80
C GLN A 130 -6.31 5.04 8.65
N THR A 131 -5.41 4.85 7.70
CA THR A 131 -4.33 5.80 7.44
C THR A 131 -4.89 7.12 6.91
N ALA A 132 -5.84 7.08 5.97
CA ALA A 132 -6.51 8.27 5.44
C ALA A 132 -7.23 9.04 6.54
N GLU A 133 -8.00 8.37 7.40
CA GLU A 133 -8.69 8.98 8.52
C GLU A 133 -7.72 9.68 9.49
N LYS A 134 -6.60 9.02 9.84
CA LYS A 134 -5.58 9.57 10.74
C LYS A 134 -4.79 10.74 10.14
N LEU A 135 -4.69 10.79 8.81
CA LEU A 135 -4.13 11.93 8.08
C LEU A 135 -5.13 13.08 7.94
N GLY A 136 -6.42 12.82 8.13
CA GLY A 136 -7.50 13.79 7.91
C GLY A 136 -7.72 14.12 6.44
N ILE A 137 -7.48 13.15 5.54
CA ILE A 137 -7.65 13.31 4.09
C ILE A 137 -8.83 12.50 3.56
N PRO A 138 -9.51 12.96 2.49
CA PRO A 138 -10.56 12.20 1.82
C PRO A 138 -10.04 10.85 1.34
N GLN A 139 -10.95 9.86 1.24
CA GLN A 139 -10.63 8.54 0.73
C GLN A 139 -11.75 8.00 -0.18
N ILE A 140 -11.35 7.25 -1.18
CA ILE A 140 -12.25 6.45 -2.02
C ILE A 140 -11.74 5.02 -2.00
N THR A 141 -12.59 4.09 -1.60
CA THR A 141 -12.27 2.65 -1.55
C THR A 141 -12.83 1.92 -2.76
N TYR A 142 -12.28 0.72 -3.05
CA TYR A 142 -12.70 -0.11 -4.17
C TYR A 142 -12.58 0.58 -5.54
N VAL A 143 -11.51 1.35 -5.72
CA VAL A 143 -11.21 2.00 -7.00
C VAL A 143 -10.81 0.93 -8.02
N GLU A 144 -11.53 0.87 -9.13
CA GLU A 144 -11.26 -0.03 -10.25
C GLU A 144 -10.36 0.65 -11.29
N ASP A 145 -10.55 1.96 -11.52
CA ASP A 145 -9.78 2.71 -12.51
C ASP A 145 -9.66 4.19 -12.11
N ILE A 146 -8.56 4.81 -12.51
CA ILE A 146 -8.34 6.26 -12.44
C ILE A 146 -8.61 6.83 -13.85
N ILE A 147 -9.75 7.49 -14.01
CA ILE A 147 -10.19 8.00 -15.29
C ILE A 147 -9.39 9.24 -15.69
N GLU A 148 -9.29 10.21 -14.78
CA GLU A 148 -8.62 11.48 -15.03
C GLU A 148 -8.02 12.07 -13.75
N VAL A 149 -6.90 12.77 -13.92
CA VAL A 149 -6.35 13.68 -12.92
C VAL A 149 -6.16 15.02 -13.60
N LYS A 150 -6.90 16.04 -13.15
CA LYS A 150 -6.91 17.36 -13.76
C LYS A 150 -7.31 18.43 -12.76
N ASP A 151 -6.69 19.60 -12.86
CA ASP A 151 -7.00 20.80 -12.06
C ASP A 151 -7.04 20.54 -10.53
N GLY A 152 -6.14 19.64 -10.06
CA GLY A 152 -6.05 19.29 -8.63
C GLY A 152 -7.11 18.29 -8.16
N LYS A 153 -7.88 17.71 -9.08
CA LYS A 153 -8.92 16.71 -8.81
C LYS A 153 -8.59 15.38 -9.45
N ILE A 154 -9.11 14.32 -8.85
CA ILE A 154 -9.04 12.96 -9.38
C ILE A 154 -10.46 12.43 -9.64
N THR A 155 -10.68 11.91 -10.84
CA THR A 155 -11.93 11.21 -11.19
C THR A 155 -11.64 9.72 -11.26
N VAL A 156 -12.38 8.94 -10.50
CA VAL A 156 -12.18 7.49 -10.40
C VAL A 156 -13.48 6.73 -10.66
N LYS A 157 -13.32 5.49 -11.14
CA LYS A 157 -14.37 4.49 -11.20
C LYS A 157 -14.28 3.63 -9.95
N LYS A 158 -15.30 3.68 -9.10
CA LYS A 158 -15.43 2.86 -7.91
C LYS A 158 -16.32 1.66 -8.19
N SER A 159 -15.84 0.46 -7.91
CA SER A 159 -16.63 -0.77 -8.02
C SER A 159 -17.62 -0.90 -6.85
N LEU A 160 -18.82 -1.30 -7.16
CA LEU A 160 -19.88 -1.72 -6.24
C LEU A 160 -20.25 -3.17 -6.54
N GLU A 161 -21.16 -3.76 -5.75
CA GLU A 161 -21.51 -5.17 -5.87
C GLU A 161 -22.00 -5.56 -7.27
N ASP A 162 -22.97 -4.81 -7.84
CA ASP A 162 -23.57 -5.08 -9.16
C ASP A 162 -23.41 -3.93 -10.16
N THR A 163 -22.68 -2.88 -9.82
CA THR A 163 -22.54 -1.68 -10.64
C THR A 163 -21.26 -0.91 -10.29
N TYR A 164 -21.14 0.32 -10.74
CA TYR A 164 -20.04 1.20 -10.39
C TYR A 164 -20.53 2.65 -10.20
N GLU A 165 -19.71 3.44 -9.54
CA GLU A 165 -19.89 4.89 -9.42
C GLU A 165 -18.68 5.61 -10.02
N ILE A 166 -18.93 6.78 -10.61
CA ILE A 166 -17.89 7.73 -11.01
C ILE A 166 -17.85 8.82 -9.94
N LEU A 167 -16.71 8.96 -9.29
CA LEU A 167 -16.52 9.90 -8.20
C LEU A 167 -15.40 10.89 -8.55
N GLU A 168 -15.57 12.14 -8.15
CA GLU A 168 -14.53 13.18 -8.21
C GLU A 168 -14.16 13.61 -6.79
N ALA A 169 -12.86 13.71 -6.50
CA ALA A 169 -12.30 14.16 -5.24
C ALA A 169 -11.19 15.19 -5.45
#